data_e23713d750aac97f226bcd84fa68c4ec
#
_entry.id   e23713d750aac97f226bcd84fa68c4ec
#
_cell.length_a   1.000
_cell.length_b   1.000
_cell.length_c   1.000
_cell.angle_alpha   90.00
_cell.angle_beta   90.00
_cell.angle_gamma   90.00
#
_symmetry.space_group_name_H-M   'P 1'
#
loop_
_entity.id
_entity.type
_entity.pdbx_description
1 polymer ?
#
loop_
_entity_poly.entity_id
_entity_poly.type
_entity_poly.pdbx_seq_one_letter_code
_entity_poly.pdbx_strand_id
1 'polypeptide(L)'
;VQQLSGENIHELYDSISKDAEKIKSGKFSPHIVYDKDGGVIDFFSLSSNQYGNSERKYFESFSELLEEFYARKDNQYHIKQKAHDIRRLVSSNIERCARKLELQIKSINDTKNRDFYRLCGELITANMYSIEDKADKFTALNYYEENMPEVEIKLDPLLTASENANKYYNKYNKAKRTYAAATEQKKQTEEELAYLESVLTAIDAAEDDSDLKEIKEELVSEGYIRAKKKTKDKKQGTKKSKPLYFVSSDGIEIYAGKSNLQNDELTLKTADSNDIWLHTKNIPGSHVIIRCGGNTPPERTVFEAAVIAATYSKAKDSSKVPVDYTVRKN
;
A
#
# COMPACT_ATOMS: atom_id res chain seq x y z
N VAL A 1 42.81 -6.98 16.70
CA VAL A 1 43.20 -6.27 17.94
C VAL A 1 44.37 -5.38 17.55
N GLN A 2 44.12 -4.08 17.30
CA GLN A 2 45.20 -3.09 17.09
C GLN A 2 45.92 -2.93 18.42
N GLN A 3 47.25 -3.11 18.44
CA GLN A 3 48.08 -2.81 19.61
C GLN A 3 48.03 -1.30 19.85
N LEU A 4 47.52 -0.90 21.02
CA LEU A 4 47.51 0.49 21.48
C LEU A 4 48.97 0.95 21.63
N SER A 5 49.34 2.10 21.06
CA SER A 5 50.63 2.73 21.31
C SER A 5 50.72 3.24 22.76
N GLY A 6 51.92 3.46 23.30
CA GLY A 6 52.09 3.94 24.67
C GLY A 6 51.38 5.28 24.94
N GLU A 7 51.32 6.19 23.94
CA GLU A 7 50.58 7.45 24.01
C GLU A 7 49.07 7.24 24.14
N ASN A 8 48.50 6.31 23.39
CA ASN A 8 47.07 5.99 23.45
C ASN A 8 46.69 5.37 24.83
N ILE A 9 47.59 4.69 25.49
CA ILE A 9 47.35 4.12 26.84
C ILE A 9 47.31 5.26 27.87
N HIS A 10 48.16 6.27 27.79
CA HIS A 10 48.13 7.43 28.66
C HIS A 10 46.87 8.25 28.51
N GLU A 11 46.44 8.53 27.28
CA GLU A 11 45.18 9.25 26.99
C GLU A 11 43.96 8.49 27.52
N LEU A 12 43.94 7.16 27.36
CA LEU A 12 42.88 6.32 27.91
C LEU A 12 42.86 6.35 29.45
N TYR A 13 44.05 6.27 30.13
CA TYR A 13 44.15 6.35 31.56
C TYR A 13 43.67 7.70 32.09
N ASP A 14 44.07 8.79 31.48
CA ASP A 14 43.65 10.15 31.83
C ASP A 14 42.12 10.35 31.66
N SER A 15 41.57 9.79 30.61
CA SER A 15 40.11 9.83 30.38
C SER A 15 39.35 9.06 31.44
N ILE A 16 39.77 7.82 31.75
CA ILE A 16 39.17 6.98 32.80
C ILE A 16 39.31 7.64 34.16
N SER A 17 40.47 8.24 34.45
CA SER A 17 40.74 8.92 35.73
C SER A 17 39.83 10.13 35.91
N LYS A 18 39.65 10.94 34.90
CA LYS A 18 38.70 12.08 34.87
C LYS A 18 37.25 11.65 35.10
N ASP A 19 36.83 10.57 34.48
CA ASP A 19 35.47 10.08 34.67
C ASP A 19 35.29 9.45 36.07
N ALA A 20 36.31 8.78 36.63
CA ALA A 20 36.30 8.31 37.98
C ALA A 20 36.20 9.46 39.01
N GLU A 21 36.89 10.58 38.77
CA GLU A 21 36.78 11.80 39.60
C GLU A 21 35.40 12.43 39.56
N LYS A 22 34.78 12.50 38.36
CA LYS A 22 33.38 12.97 38.21
C LYS A 22 32.42 12.11 39.01
N ILE A 23 32.57 10.78 38.94
CA ILE A 23 31.75 9.83 39.71
C ILE A 23 31.92 10.04 41.20
N LYS A 24 33.17 10.13 41.69
CA LYS A 24 33.49 10.35 43.13
C LYS A 24 32.94 11.69 43.63
N SER A 25 32.95 12.73 42.80
CA SER A 25 32.47 14.07 43.15
C SER A 25 30.96 14.24 42.96
N GLY A 26 30.23 13.21 42.49
CA GLY A 26 28.81 13.28 42.21
C GLY A 26 28.45 14.20 41.03
N LYS A 27 29.39 14.54 40.15
CA LYS A 27 29.18 15.40 38.98
C LYS A 27 28.70 14.58 37.80
N PHE A 28 27.39 14.34 37.75
CA PHE A 28 26.74 13.64 36.65
C PHE A 28 26.12 14.60 35.67
N SER A 29 25.97 14.18 34.41
CA SER A 29 25.26 14.90 33.34
C SER A 29 24.33 13.91 32.64
N PRO A 30 23.22 13.49 33.29
CA PRO A 30 22.33 12.51 32.75
C PRO A 30 21.70 13.04 31.42
N HIS A 31 21.81 12.28 30.35
CA HIS A 31 21.23 12.68 29.07
C HIS A 31 20.83 11.49 28.22
N ILE A 32 19.79 11.70 27.40
CA ILE A 32 19.33 10.77 26.36
C ILE A 32 19.86 11.26 25.02
N VAL A 33 20.31 10.34 24.19
CA VAL A 33 20.72 10.60 22.80
C VAL A 33 19.61 10.16 21.86
N TYR A 34 19.29 11.04 20.91
CA TYR A 34 18.24 10.80 19.92
C TYR A 34 18.82 10.61 18.52
N ASP A 35 18.12 9.85 17.69
CA ASP A 35 18.36 9.78 16.25
C ASP A 35 17.78 11.00 15.53
N LYS A 36 17.97 11.06 14.20
CA LYS A 36 17.47 12.15 13.36
C LYS A 36 15.94 12.23 13.31
N ASP A 37 15.27 11.15 13.62
CA ASP A 37 13.81 11.00 13.58
C ASP A 37 13.17 11.17 14.98
N GLY A 38 13.98 11.57 15.99
CA GLY A 38 13.54 11.77 17.37
C GLY A 38 13.40 10.47 18.18
N GLY A 39 13.85 9.34 17.63
CA GLY A 39 13.90 8.06 18.32
C GLY A 39 14.98 8.02 19.38
N VAL A 40 14.75 7.33 20.52
CA VAL A 40 15.76 7.17 21.55
C VAL A 40 16.79 6.11 21.13
N ILE A 41 18.07 6.48 21.11
CA ILE A 41 19.18 5.59 20.80
C ILE A 41 19.72 4.98 22.08
N ASP A 42 20.20 5.83 23.00
CA ASP A 42 20.91 5.43 24.20
C ASP A 42 20.82 6.50 25.29
N PHE A 43 21.31 6.18 26.50
CA PHE A 43 21.38 7.13 27.60
C PHE A 43 22.72 7.01 28.35
N PHE A 44 23.16 8.10 28.93
CA PHE A 44 24.41 8.21 29.64
C PHE A 44 24.25 8.99 30.94
N SER A 45 25.07 8.62 31.95
CA SER A 45 25.20 9.36 33.21
C SER A 45 26.34 10.39 33.18
N LEU A 46 27.30 10.20 32.26
CA LEU A 46 28.44 11.09 32.02
C LEU A 46 28.43 11.53 30.55
N SER A 47 29.16 12.61 30.26
CA SER A 47 29.32 13.10 28.88
C SER A 47 29.96 12.03 28.00
N SER A 48 29.32 11.70 26.87
CA SER A 48 29.80 10.72 25.89
C SER A 48 29.84 11.34 24.51
N ASN A 49 30.89 11.04 23.73
CA ASN A 49 31.05 11.43 22.34
C ASN A 49 30.74 10.28 21.36
N GLN A 50 30.23 9.15 21.86
CA GLN A 50 30.02 7.93 21.08
C GLN A 50 29.12 8.14 19.85
N TYR A 51 28.13 9.05 19.95
CA TYR A 51 27.16 9.32 18.90
C TYR A 51 27.39 10.68 18.21
N GLY A 52 28.60 11.22 18.28
CA GLY A 52 28.97 12.47 17.59
C GLY A 52 28.04 13.65 17.87
N ASN A 53 27.47 14.24 16.79
CA ASN A 53 26.58 15.41 16.86
C ASN A 53 25.08 15.04 16.99
N SER A 54 24.73 13.85 17.43
CA SER A 54 23.34 13.47 17.68
C SER A 54 22.71 14.38 18.74
N GLU A 55 21.41 14.63 18.62
CA GLU A 55 20.66 15.45 19.57
C GLU A 55 20.70 14.83 20.97
N ARG A 56 20.85 15.69 21.99
CA ARG A 56 20.91 15.26 23.39
C ARG A 56 19.95 16.07 24.24
N LYS A 57 19.15 15.40 25.07
CA LYS A 57 18.31 16.01 26.09
C LYS A 57 18.88 15.67 27.45
N TYR A 58 19.19 16.69 28.26
CA TYR A 58 19.73 16.54 29.61
C TYR A 58 18.62 16.54 30.66
N PHE A 59 18.84 15.83 31.77
CA PHE A 59 17.91 15.65 32.88
C PHE A 59 18.56 16.06 34.20
N GLU A 60 17.73 16.47 35.16
CA GLU A 60 18.21 16.82 36.52
C GLU A 60 18.58 15.59 37.33
N SER A 61 17.88 14.47 37.12
CA SER A 61 18.14 13.21 37.81
C SER A 61 18.23 12.04 36.85
N PHE A 62 18.98 11.01 37.27
CA PHE A 62 19.06 9.76 36.49
C PHE A 62 17.76 8.97 36.52
N SER A 63 16.96 9.11 37.60
CA SER A 63 15.64 8.47 37.69
C SER A 63 14.67 9.03 36.68
N GLU A 64 14.60 10.37 36.51
CA GLU A 64 13.79 11.03 35.53
C GLU A 64 14.21 10.64 34.10
N LEU A 65 15.53 10.58 33.86
CA LEU A 65 16.07 10.11 32.58
C LEU A 65 15.60 8.69 32.26
N LEU A 66 15.73 7.76 33.20
CA LEU A 66 15.32 6.37 32.99
C LEU A 66 13.82 6.24 32.75
N GLU A 67 13.01 6.97 33.51
CA GLU A 67 11.55 6.99 33.30
C GLU A 67 11.21 7.44 31.85
N GLU A 68 11.76 8.56 31.41
CA GLU A 68 11.55 9.08 30.05
C GLU A 68 12.07 8.10 28.98
N PHE A 69 13.28 7.56 29.15
CA PHE A 69 13.91 6.66 28.20
C PHE A 69 13.08 5.38 28.01
N TYR A 70 12.72 4.71 29.11
CA TYR A 70 11.97 3.46 29.02
C TYR A 70 10.53 3.68 28.60
N ALA A 71 9.87 4.75 29.03
CA ALA A 71 8.53 5.10 28.58
C ALA A 71 8.48 5.29 27.06
N ARG A 72 9.47 6.01 26.49
CA ARG A 72 9.58 6.19 25.03
C ARG A 72 9.92 4.90 24.31
N LYS A 73 10.89 4.14 24.82
CA LYS A 73 11.32 2.88 24.22
C LYS A 73 10.21 1.84 24.20
N ASP A 74 9.48 1.70 25.29
CA ASP A 74 8.33 0.80 25.40
C ASP A 74 7.21 1.22 24.42
N ASN A 75 6.93 2.52 24.33
CA ASN A 75 5.94 3.02 23.39
C ASN A 75 6.35 2.73 21.93
N GLN A 76 7.60 3.00 21.55
CA GLN A 76 8.13 2.67 20.23
C GLN A 76 8.07 1.16 19.94
N TYR A 77 8.40 0.33 20.93
CA TYR A 77 8.30 -1.13 20.78
C TYR A 77 6.85 -1.56 20.54
N HIS A 78 5.90 -1.05 21.32
CA HIS A 78 4.48 -1.35 21.16
C HIS A 78 3.92 -0.88 19.81
N ILE A 79 4.32 0.29 19.34
CA ILE A 79 3.93 0.80 18.00
C ILE A 79 4.45 -0.15 16.92
N LYS A 80 5.76 -0.49 16.95
CA LYS A 80 6.39 -1.43 16.00
C LYS A 80 5.71 -2.80 16.00
N GLN A 81 5.39 -3.34 17.19
CA GLN A 81 4.71 -4.63 17.31
C GLN A 81 3.30 -4.58 16.71
N LYS A 82 2.51 -3.53 17.02
CA LYS A 82 1.17 -3.36 16.45
C LYS A 82 1.21 -3.16 14.93
N ALA A 83 2.14 -2.34 14.44
CA ALA A 83 2.35 -2.14 13.00
C ALA A 83 2.70 -3.46 12.30
N HIS A 84 3.58 -4.28 12.93
CA HIS A 84 3.96 -5.59 12.40
C HIS A 84 2.76 -6.53 12.28
N ASP A 85 1.91 -6.60 13.30
CA ASP A 85 0.74 -7.49 13.30
C ASP A 85 -0.28 -7.09 12.22
N ILE A 86 -0.55 -5.79 12.09
CA ILE A 86 -1.46 -5.27 11.06
C ILE A 86 -0.85 -5.49 9.67
N ARG A 87 0.44 -5.20 9.49
CA ARG A 87 1.18 -5.43 8.23
C ARG A 87 1.10 -6.89 7.80
N ARG A 88 1.34 -7.82 8.71
CA ARG A 88 1.27 -9.26 8.42
C ARG A 88 -0.13 -9.67 7.92
N LEU A 89 -1.18 -9.15 8.54
CA LEU A 89 -2.56 -9.38 8.13
C LEU A 89 -2.82 -8.84 6.72
N VAL A 90 -2.43 -7.59 6.45
CA VAL A 90 -2.62 -6.94 5.15
C VAL A 90 -1.82 -7.65 4.07
N SER A 91 -0.54 -7.96 4.31
CA SER A 91 0.32 -8.69 3.36
C SER A 91 -0.25 -10.07 2.99
N SER A 92 -0.78 -10.81 3.98
CA SER A 92 -1.43 -12.10 3.72
C SER A 92 -2.67 -11.97 2.83
N ASN A 93 -3.46 -10.87 2.98
CA ASN A 93 -4.60 -10.59 2.12
C ASN A 93 -4.16 -10.17 0.71
N ILE A 94 -3.10 -9.38 0.58
CA ILE A 94 -2.49 -9.03 -0.72
C ILE A 94 -2.07 -10.30 -1.49
N GLU A 95 -1.37 -11.21 -0.83
CA GLU A 95 -0.98 -12.50 -1.45
C GLU A 95 -2.19 -13.34 -1.87
N ARG A 96 -3.26 -13.33 -1.07
CA ARG A 96 -4.51 -14.01 -1.41
C ARG A 96 -5.15 -13.40 -2.66
N CYS A 97 -5.21 -12.07 -2.74
CA CYS A 97 -5.75 -11.35 -3.89
C CYS A 97 -4.90 -11.58 -5.14
N ALA A 98 -3.57 -11.59 -5.03
CA ALA A 98 -2.66 -11.87 -6.14
C ALA A 98 -2.89 -13.28 -6.73
N ARG A 99 -3.00 -14.30 -5.87
CA ARG A 99 -3.32 -15.67 -6.32
C ARG A 99 -4.71 -15.76 -6.98
N LYS A 100 -5.71 -15.07 -6.42
CA LYS A 100 -7.07 -15.01 -6.97
C LYS A 100 -7.05 -14.35 -8.36
N LEU A 101 -6.30 -13.26 -8.52
CA LEU A 101 -6.14 -12.54 -9.78
C LEU A 101 -5.51 -13.43 -10.87
N GLU A 102 -4.49 -14.20 -10.52
CA GLU A 102 -3.84 -15.15 -11.44
C GLU A 102 -4.82 -16.20 -11.96
N LEU A 103 -5.65 -16.78 -11.08
CA LEU A 103 -6.69 -17.74 -11.47
C LEU A 103 -7.76 -17.12 -12.37
N GLN A 104 -8.14 -15.87 -12.12
CA GLN A 104 -9.11 -15.15 -12.94
C GLN A 104 -8.54 -14.84 -14.33
N ILE A 105 -7.28 -14.40 -14.42
CA ILE A 105 -6.57 -14.20 -15.69
C ILE A 105 -6.50 -15.50 -16.48
N LYS A 106 -6.16 -16.61 -15.83
CA LYS A 106 -6.14 -17.94 -16.45
C LYS A 106 -7.55 -18.29 -17.00
N SER A 107 -8.59 -18.11 -16.19
CA SER A 107 -9.97 -18.39 -16.59
C SER A 107 -10.40 -17.54 -17.80
N ILE A 108 -10.01 -16.27 -17.86
CA ILE A 108 -10.25 -15.39 -19.02
C ILE A 108 -9.52 -15.92 -20.25
N ASN A 109 -8.26 -16.33 -20.11
CA ASN A 109 -7.45 -16.87 -21.20
C ASN A 109 -8.03 -18.18 -21.75
N ASP A 110 -8.51 -19.05 -20.88
CA ASP A 110 -9.13 -20.34 -21.26
C ASP A 110 -10.42 -20.15 -22.07
N THR A 111 -11.03 -18.96 -22.01
CA THR A 111 -12.25 -18.62 -22.77
C THR A 111 -11.98 -17.83 -24.07
N LYS A 112 -10.73 -17.64 -24.47
CA LYS A 112 -10.38 -16.91 -25.70
C LYS A 112 -10.99 -17.54 -26.95
N ASN A 113 -11.09 -18.87 -26.98
CA ASN A 113 -11.59 -19.62 -28.12
C ASN A 113 -13.13 -19.71 -28.17
N ARG A 114 -13.86 -18.89 -27.37
CA ARG A 114 -15.32 -18.96 -27.32
C ARG A 114 -15.99 -18.68 -28.68
N ASP A 115 -15.45 -17.71 -29.43
CA ASP A 115 -16.02 -17.33 -30.72
C ASP A 115 -15.83 -18.43 -31.77
N PHE A 116 -14.75 -19.23 -31.66
CA PHE A 116 -14.56 -20.43 -32.45
C PHE A 116 -15.65 -21.49 -32.17
N TYR A 117 -16.08 -21.66 -30.93
CA TYR A 117 -17.21 -22.56 -30.64
C TYR A 117 -18.52 -22.08 -31.24
N ARG A 118 -18.77 -20.76 -31.29
CA ARG A 118 -19.92 -20.18 -31.97
C ARG A 118 -19.86 -20.48 -33.48
N LEU A 119 -18.71 -20.19 -34.09
CA LEU A 119 -18.45 -20.45 -35.51
C LEU A 119 -18.69 -21.93 -35.85
N CYS A 120 -18.16 -22.86 -35.07
CA CYS A 120 -18.41 -24.30 -35.29
C CYS A 120 -19.92 -24.63 -35.26
N GLY A 121 -20.64 -24.10 -34.26
CA GLY A 121 -22.10 -24.30 -34.17
C GLY A 121 -22.87 -23.75 -35.39
N GLU A 122 -22.49 -22.56 -35.84
CA GLU A 122 -23.09 -21.91 -37.05
C GLU A 122 -22.78 -22.69 -38.33
N LEU A 123 -21.52 -23.11 -38.53
CA LEU A 123 -21.10 -23.89 -39.69
C LEU A 123 -21.78 -25.29 -39.75
N ILE A 124 -21.90 -25.98 -38.61
CA ILE A 124 -22.63 -27.24 -38.52
C ILE A 124 -24.10 -26.99 -38.87
N THR A 125 -24.74 -25.96 -38.31
CA THR A 125 -26.14 -25.64 -38.54
C THR A 125 -26.42 -25.32 -40.02
N ALA A 126 -25.55 -24.55 -40.68
CA ALA A 126 -25.69 -24.20 -42.09
C ALA A 126 -25.52 -25.38 -43.02
N ASN A 127 -24.77 -26.41 -42.61
CA ASN A 127 -24.45 -27.56 -43.46
C ASN A 127 -25.05 -28.88 -42.93
N MET A 128 -26.11 -28.86 -42.11
CA MET A 128 -26.67 -30.05 -41.46
C MET A 128 -26.99 -31.19 -42.40
N TYR A 129 -27.48 -30.91 -43.58
CA TYR A 129 -27.87 -31.90 -44.59
C TYR A 129 -26.68 -32.53 -45.34
N SER A 130 -25.49 -31.93 -45.23
CA SER A 130 -24.26 -32.40 -45.90
C SER A 130 -23.40 -33.23 -44.96
N ILE A 131 -23.76 -33.32 -43.69
CA ILE A 131 -22.99 -34.07 -42.67
C ILE A 131 -23.49 -35.52 -42.67
N GLU A 132 -22.57 -36.45 -42.93
CA GLU A 132 -22.87 -37.87 -42.91
C GLU A 132 -23.14 -38.38 -41.47
N ASP A 133 -24.04 -39.33 -41.37
CA ASP A 133 -24.31 -39.99 -40.08
C ASP A 133 -23.05 -40.65 -39.52
N LYS A 134 -22.80 -40.46 -38.21
CA LYS A 134 -21.63 -40.97 -37.47
C LYS A 134 -20.29 -40.42 -37.95
N ALA A 135 -20.23 -39.27 -38.61
CA ALA A 135 -18.99 -38.57 -38.90
C ALA A 135 -18.32 -38.14 -37.62
N ASP A 136 -16.98 -38.30 -37.57
CA ASP A 136 -16.15 -37.84 -36.43
C ASP A 136 -15.60 -36.42 -36.66
N LYS A 137 -15.64 -35.93 -37.90
CA LYS A 137 -15.24 -34.59 -38.28
C LYS A 137 -16.02 -34.08 -39.51
N PHE A 138 -16.06 -32.79 -39.69
CA PHE A 138 -16.66 -32.09 -40.80
C PHE A 138 -15.81 -30.87 -41.18
N THR A 139 -15.59 -30.65 -42.48
CA THR A 139 -14.87 -29.49 -42.97
C THR A 139 -15.84 -28.54 -43.68
N ALA A 140 -15.86 -27.29 -43.29
CA ALA A 140 -16.71 -26.25 -43.87
C ALA A 140 -15.88 -24.99 -44.18
N LEU A 141 -16.34 -24.22 -45.18
CA LEU A 141 -15.77 -22.91 -45.50
C LEU A 141 -16.24 -21.88 -44.46
N ASN A 142 -15.32 -21.11 -43.92
CA ASN A 142 -15.64 -19.98 -43.05
C ASN A 142 -16.01 -18.74 -43.90
N TYR A 143 -17.27 -18.59 -44.19
CA TYR A 143 -17.79 -17.46 -45.00
C TYR A 143 -17.81 -16.11 -44.24
N TYR A 144 -17.39 -16.08 -43.00
CA TYR A 144 -17.20 -14.80 -42.24
C TYR A 144 -15.84 -14.16 -42.52
N GLU A 145 -14.88 -14.87 -43.14
CA GLU A 145 -13.57 -14.35 -43.51
C GLU A 145 -13.45 -14.20 -45.04
N GLU A 146 -12.78 -13.14 -45.48
CA GLU A 146 -12.66 -12.79 -46.92
C GLU A 146 -12.09 -13.93 -47.78
N ASN A 147 -11.13 -14.70 -47.24
CA ASN A 147 -10.48 -15.82 -47.92
C ASN A 147 -11.26 -17.14 -47.81
N MET A 148 -12.39 -17.15 -47.10
CA MET A 148 -13.20 -18.35 -46.82
C MET A 148 -12.38 -19.60 -46.45
N PRO A 149 -11.51 -19.51 -45.43
CA PRO A 149 -10.65 -20.63 -45.08
C PRO A 149 -11.47 -21.84 -44.64
N GLU A 150 -10.93 -23.04 -44.95
CA GLU A 150 -11.51 -24.28 -44.45
C GLU A 150 -11.31 -24.43 -42.95
N VAL A 151 -12.39 -24.78 -42.26
CA VAL A 151 -12.40 -25.07 -40.81
C VAL A 151 -12.78 -26.52 -40.59
N GLU A 152 -11.85 -27.30 -40.04
CA GLU A 152 -12.15 -28.67 -39.62
C GLU A 152 -12.80 -28.64 -38.20
N ILE A 153 -13.99 -29.19 -38.10
CA ILE A 153 -14.83 -29.23 -36.91
C ILE A 153 -14.94 -30.69 -36.44
N LYS A 154 -14.55 -30.95 -35.20
CA LYS A 154 -14.69 -32.25 -34.58
C LYS A 154 -16.14 -32.55 -34.20
N LEU A 155 -16.69 -33.66 -34.63
CA LEU A 155 -18.02 -34.11 -34.31
C LEU A 155 -17.96 -35.30 -33.34
N ASP A 156 -19.05 -35.49 -32.62
CA ASP A 156 -19.29 -36.72 -31.83
C ASP A 156 -20.12 -37.66 -32.68
N PRO A 157 -19.58 -38.83 -33.08
CA PRO A 157 -20.27 -39.78 -33.94
C PRO A 157 -21.55 -40.39 -33.34
N LEU A 158 -21.72 -40.24 -32.01
CA LEU A 158 -22.91 -40.72 -31.32
C LEU A 158 -24.07 -39.69 -31.33
N LEU A 159 -23.81 -38.50 -31.83
CA LEU A 159 -24.76 -37.41 -31.85
C LEU A 159 -25.11 -37.05 -33.28
N THR A 160 -26.36 -36.64 -33.52
CA THR A 160 -26.80 -36.06 -34.77
C THR A 160 -26.10 -34.72 -35.05
N ALA A 161 -26.14 -34.23 -36.28
CA ALA A 161 -25.60 -32.94 -36.64
C ALA A 161 -26.18 -31.81 -35.77
N SER A 162 -27.50 -31.80 -35.51
CA SER A 162 -28.19 -30.84 -34.67
C SER A 162 -27.69 -30.89 -33.20
N GLU A 163 -27.49 -32.10 -32.65
CA GLU A 163 -26.98 -32.27 -31.29
C GLU A 163 -25.52 -31.82 -31.18
N ASN A 164 -24.69 -32.09 -32.21
CA ASN A 164 -23.33 -31.57 -32.28
C ASN A 164 -23.31 -30.01 -32.33
N ALA A 165 -24.15 -29.38 -33.13
CA ALA A 165 -24.30 -27.93 -33.15
C ALA A 165 -24.69 -27.39 -31.77
N ASN A 166 -25.67 -28.00 -31.09
CA ASN A 166 -26.08 -27.64 -29.74
C ASN A 166 -24.96 -27.81 -28.71
N LYS A 167 -24.13 -28.86 -28.85
CA LYS A 167 -22.96 -29.09 -28.00
C LYS A 167 -21.95 -27.94 -28.12
N TYR A 168 -21.71 -27.41 -29.34
CA TYR A 168 -20.86 -26.27 -29.58
C TYR A 168 -21.47 -24.97 -29.06
N TYR A 169 -22.77 -24.71 -29.27
CA TYR A 169 -23.46 -23.57 -28.69
C TYR A 169 -23.45 -23.59 -27.15
N ASN A 170 -23.58 -24.76 -26.54
CA ASN A 170 -23.47 -24.91 -25.07
C ASN A 170 -22.06 -24.58 -24.58
N LYS A 171 -21.01 -25.01 -25.31
CA LYS A 171 -19.62 -24.62 -25.00
C LYS A 171 -19.42 -23.11 -25.11
N TYR A 172 -19.93 -22.50 -26.19
CA TYR A 172 -19.90 -21.06 -26.38
C TYR A 172 -20.58 -20.30 -25.24
N ASN A 173 -21.82 -20.68 -24.93
CA ASN A 173 -22.60 -20.03 -23.86
C ASN A 173 -21.94 -20.17 -22.48
N LYS A 174 -21.36 -21.32 -22.19
CA LYS A 174 -20.59 -21.54 -20.95
C LYS A 174 -19.36 -20.65 -20.92
N ALA A 175 -18.56 -20.64 -22.00
CA ALA A 175 -17.35 -19.82 -22.09
C ALA A 175 -17.67 -18.31 -22.02
N LYS A 176 -18.73 -17.87 -22.69
CA LYS A 176 -19.20 -16.46 -22.65
C LYS A 176 -19.57 -16.04 -21.21
N ARG A 177 -20.33 -16.86 -20.48
CA ARG A 177 -20.67 -16.57 -19.07
C ARG A 177 -19.45 -16.57 -18.17
N THR A 178 -18.55 -17.55 -18.34
CA THR A 178 -17.29 -17.62 -17.59
C THR A 178 -16.41 -16.40 -17.83
N TYR A 179 -16.28 -15.98 -19.10
CA TYR A 179 -15.53 -14.77 -19.47
C TYR A 179 -16.07 -13.52 -18.77
N ALA A 180 -17.38 -13.30 -18.86
CA ALA A 180 -18.01 -12.12 -18.25
C ALA A 180 -17.83 -12.12 -16.72
N ALA A 181 -18.09 -13.26 -16.06
CA ALA A 181 -17.94 -13.38 -14.63
C ALA A 181 -16.47 -13.21 -14.18
N ALA A 182 -15.52 -13.85 -14.89
CA ALA A 182 -14.10 -13.73 -14.55
C ALA A 182 -13.56 -12.30 -14.78
N THR A 183 -14.04 -11.59 -15.82
CA THR A 183 -13.65 -10.20 -16.07
C THR A 183 -14.14 -9.26 -14.98
N GLU A 184 -15.39 -9.41 -14.55
CA GLU A 184 -15.94 -8.62 -13.44
C GLU A 184 -15.24 -8.92 -12.13
N GLN A 185 -15.02 -10.19 -11.79
CA GLN A 185 -14.28 -10.58 -10.61
C GLN A 185 -12.83 -10.10 -10.61
N LYS A 186 -12.18 -10.08 -11.80
CA LYS A 186 -10.84 -9.54 -11.97
C LYS A 186 -10.80 -8.07 -11.58
N LYS A 187 -11.73 -7.26 -12.09
CA LYS A 187 -11.83 -5.85 -11.77
C LYS A 187 -11.98 -5.62 -10.26
N GLN A 188 -12.91 -6.34 -9.62
CA GLN A 188 -13.11 -6.25 -8.16
C GLN A 188 -11.87 -6.65 -7.38
N THR A 189 -11.13 -7.68 -7.84
CA THR A 189 -9.90 -8.12 -7.18
C THR A 189 -8.76 -7.11 -7.36
N GLU A 190 -8.68 -6.43 -8.50
CA GLU A 190 -7.72 -5.34 -8.75
C GLU A 190 -8.00 -4.12 -7.86
N GLU A 191 -9.28 -3.76 -7.67
CA GLU A 191 -9.70 -2.70 -6.75
C GLU A 191 -9.38 -3.07 -5.29
N GLU A 192 -9.68 -4.32 -4.87
CA GLU A 192 -9.33 -4.83 -3.54
C GLU A 192 -7.81 -4.81 -3.29
N LEU A 193 -7.02 -5.19 -4.30
CA LEU A 193 -5.56 -5.18 -4.22
C LEU A 193 -5.02 -3.76 -4.06
N ALA A 194 -5.49 -2.82 -4.87
CA ALA A 194 -5.11 -1.41 -4.79
C ALA A 194 -5.42 -0.81 -3.41
N TYR A 195 -6.60 -1.12 -2.85
CA TYR A 195 -6.98 -0.73 -1.50
C TYR A 195 -6.01 -1.30 -0.44
N LEU A 196 -5.73 -2.60 -0.46
CA LEU A 196 -4.82 -3.22 0.51
C LEU A 196 -3.39 -2.68 0.41
N GLU A 197 -2.93 -2.35 -0.79
CA GLU A 197 -1.63 -1.72 -1.01
C GLU A 197 -1.59 -0.28 -0.46
N SER A 198 -2.68 0.48 -0.56
CA SER A 198 -2.77 1.81 0.05
C SER A 198 -2.74 1.72 1.58
N VAL A 199 -3.42 0.74 2.17
CA VAL A 199 -3.36 0.48 3.62
C VAL A 199 -1.94 0.11 4.05
N LEU A 200 -1.23 -0.70 3.26
CA LEU A 200 0.17 -1.04 3.56
C LEU A 200 1.06 0.21 3.58
N THR A 201 0.86 1.12 2.61
CA THR A 201 1.57 2.41 2.55
C THR A 201 1.25 3.27 3.77
N ALA A 202 -0.03 3.29 4.20
CA ALA A 202 -0.45 4.01 5.41
C ALA A 202 0.21 3.45 6.69
N ILE A 203 0.35 2.12 6.81
CA ILE A 203 1.06 1.48 7.92
C ILE A 203 2.54 1.91 7.95
N ASP A 204 3.16 2.05 6.77
CA ASP A 204 4.56 2.46 6.64
C ASP A 204 4.78 3.94 6.97
N ALA A 205 3.75 4.76 6.81
CA ALA A 205 3.74 6.18 7.12
C ALA A 205 3.25 6.48 8.55
N ALA A 206 2.76 5.49 9.30
CA ALA A 206 2.24 5.68 10.65
C ALA A 206 3.36 6.02 11.63
N GLU A 207 3.22 7.15 12.34
CA GLU A 207 4.21 7.68 13.29
C GLU A 207 3.85 7.35 14.74
N ASP A 208 2.56 7.21 15.04
CA ASP A 208 2.07 7.01 16.40
C ASP A 208 0.96 5.94 16.53
N ASP A 209 0.56 5.65 17.77
CA ASP A 209 -0.49 4.67 18.07
C ASP A 209 -1.88 5.12 17.58
N SER A 210 -2.11 6.42 17.43
CA SER A 210 -3.39 6.95 16.93
C SER A 210 -3.56 6.66 15.43
N ASP A 211 -2.47 6.74 14.65
CA ASP A 211 -2.44 6.40 13.24
C ASP A 211 -2.77 4.91 13.03
N LEU A 212 -2.07 4.03 13.75
CA LEU A 212 -2.33 2.58 13.68
C LEU A 212 -3.73 2.18 14.13
N LYS A 213 -4.28 2.92 15.08
CA LYS A 213 -5.64 2.68 15.56
C LYS A 213 -6.68 3.07 14.50
N GLU A 214 -6.49 4.19 13.82
CA GLU A 214 -7.35 4.62 12.72
C GLU A 214 -7.31 3.62 11.56
N ILE A 215 -6.11 3.18 11.14
CA ILE A 215 -5.95 2.13 10.12
C ILE A 215 -6.66 0.82 10.55
N LYS A 216 -6.55 0.46 11.82
CA LYS A 216 -7.24 -0.73 12.34
C LYS A 216 -8.75 -0.58 12.34
N GLU A 217 -9.28 0.60 12.68
CA GLU A 217 -10.72 0.89 12.63
C GLU A 217 -11.22 0.83 11.17
N GLU A 218 -10.45 1.33 10.21
CA GLU A 218 -10.71 1.20 8.78
C GLU A 218 -10.78 -0.27 8.35
N LEU A 219 -9.78 -1.09 8.71
CA LEU A 219 -9.77 -2.52 8.42
C LEU A 219 -10.91 -3.30 9.09
N VAL A 220 -11.43 -2.82 10.21
CA VAL A 220 -12.63 -3.37 10.85
C VAL A 220 -13.88 -2.99 10.05
N SER A 221 -14.01 -1.75 9.59
CA SER A 221 -15.17 -1.31 8.80
C SER A 221 -15.25 -2.03 7.45
N GLU A 222 -14.09 -2.28 6.82
CA GLU A 222 -13.97 -3.02 5.56
C GLU A 222 -14.03 -4.57 5.74
N GLY A 223 -14.15 -5.06 6.99
CA GLY A 223 -14.36 -6.47 7.29
C GLY A 223 -13.11 -7.35 7.28
N TYR A 224 -11.92 -6.79 7.17
CA TYR A 224 -10.66 -7.55 7.26
C TYR A 224 -10.31 -7.97 8.70
N ILE A 225 -10.79 -7.22 9.69
CA ILE A 225 -10.64 -7.50 11.11
C ILE A 225 -12.02 -7.64 11.74
N ARG A 226 -12.21 -8.70 12.53
CA ARG A 226 -13.47 -8.87 13.29
C ARG A 226 -13.59 -7.79 14.36
N ALA A 227 -14.71 -7.08 14.38
CA ALA A 227 -15.03 -6.15 15.46
C ALA A 227 -15.07 -6.92 16.80
N LYS A 228 -14.26 -6.49 17.78
CA LYS A 228 -14.42 -6.99 19.15
C LYS A 228 -15.77 -6.51 19.66
N LYS A 229 -16.58 -7.40 20.26
CA LYS A 229 -17.81 -7.02 20.96
C LYS A 229 -17.46 -5.91 21.96
N LYS A 230 -18.00 -4.70 21.75
CA LYS A 230 -17.83 -3.58 22.69
C LYS A 230 -18.45 -4.00 24.03
N THR A 231 -17.60 -4.29 25.01
CA THR A 231 -18.02 -4.17 26.42
C THR A 231 -18.38 -2.71 26.66
N LYS A 232 -19.49 -2.48 27.38
CA LYS A 232 -20.12 -1.15 27.58
C LYS A 232 -19.28 -0.15 28.40
N ASP A 233 -17.96 -0.30 28.46
CA ASP A 233 -17.08 0.56 29.24
C ASP A 233 -16.40 1.61 28.37
N LYS A 234 -16.77 2.85 28.68
CA LYS A 234 -16.13 4.14 28.40
C LYS A 234 -15.81 4.46 26.92
N LYS A 235 -16.65 5.31 26.36
CA LYS A 235 -16.24 6.30 25.34
C LYS A 235 -15.16 7.22 25.94
N GLN A 236 -13.92 6.78 26.03
CA GLN A 236 -12.78 7.70 26.05
C GLN A 236 -12.71 8.25 24.64
N GLY A 237 -12.92 9.56 24.48
CA GLY A 237 -12.75 10.26 23.22
C GLY A 237 -11.30 10.07 22.74
N THR A 238 -11.13 9.17 21.81
CA THR A 238 -9.82 8.95 21.18
C THR A 238 -9.47 10.20 20.40
N LYS A 239 -8.31 10.78 20.67
CA LYS A 239 -7.76 11.84 19.82
C LYS A 239 -7.67 11.26 18.41
N LYS A 240 -8.38 11.87 17.45
CA LYS A 240 -8.23 11.53 16.04
C LYS A 240 -6.80 11.87 15.62
N SER A 241 -6.19 11.00 14.82
CA SER A 241 -4.96 11.31 14.14
C SER A 241 -5.15 12.56 13.27
N LYS A 242 -4.11 13.37 13.16
CA LYS A 242 -4.14 14.56 12.31
C LYS A 242 -3.33 14.29 11.04
N PRO A 243 -3.74 14.86 9.89
CA PRO A 243 -2.95 14.80 8.68
C PRO A 243 -1.58 15.44 8.89
N LEU A 244 -0.62 15.05 8.09
CA LEU A 244 0.69 15.70 8.04
C LEU A 244 0.52 17.15 7.60
N TYR A 245 1.27 18.05 8.22
CA TYR A 245 1.25 19.48 7.95
C TYR A 245 2.65 19.95 7.57
N PHE A 246 2.73 20.64 6.45
CA PHE A 246 3.94 21.24 5.93
C PHE A 246 3.68 22.70 5.53
N VAL A 247 4.74 23.48 5.46
CA VAL A 247 4.71 24.84 4.91
C VAL A 247 5.73 24.88 3.78
N SER A 248 5.28 25.28 2.59
CA SER A 248 6.18 25.43 1.44
C SER A 248 7.20 26.55 1.63
N SER A 249 8.24 26.57 0.79
CA SER A 249 9.21 27.66 0.77
C SER A 249 8.59 29.04 0.47
N ASP A 250 7.40 29.06 -0.09
CA ASP A 250 6.62 30.26 -0.39
C ASP A 250 5.63 30.62 0.74
N GLY A 251 5.66 29.90 1.88
CA GLY A 251 4.80 30.14 3.04
C GLY A 251 3.36 29.60 2.89
N ILE A 252 3.10 28.72 1.93
CA ILE A 252 1.78 28.14 1.66
C ILE A 252 1.64 26.81 2.41
N GLU A 253 0.49 26.61 3.06
CA GLU A 253 0.20 25.39 3.81
C GLU A 253 -0.07 24.19 2.87
N ILE A 254 0.52 23.06 3.22
CA ILE A 254 0.35 21.78 2.53
C ILE A 254 -0.06 20.71 3.55
N TYR A 255 -1.09 19.95 3.23
CA TYR A 255 -1.57 18.85 4.06
C TYR A 255 -1.44 17.54 3.30
N ALA A 256 -1.04 16.47 3.99
CA ALA A 256 -1.02 15.11 3.43
C ALA A 256 -1.73 14.12 4.38
N GLY A 257 -2.59 13.28 3.83
CA GLY A 257 -3.32 12.26 4.59
C GLY A 257 -2.44 11.07 4.92
N LYS A 258 -2.57 10.51 6.13
CA LYS A 258 -1.84 9.33 6.62
C LYS A 258 -2.58 8.02 6.38
N SER A 259 -3.89 8.05 6.13
CA SER A 259 -4.77 6.90 5.89
C SER A 259 -5.77 7.20 4.79
N ASN A 260 -6.46 6.18 4.25
CA ASN A 260 -7.51 6.40 3.25
C ASN A 260 -8.66 7.24 3.81
N LEU A 261 -9.02 7.05 5.08
CA LEU A 261 -10.02 7.88 5.75
C LEU A 261 -9.61 9.35 5.82
N GLN A 262 -8.34 9.63 6.13
CA GLN A 262 -7.82 11.00 6.12
C GLN A 262 -7.70 11.57 4.71
N ASN A 263 -7.31 10.77 3.73
CA ASN A 263 -7.29 11.16 2.32
C ASN A 263 -8.69 11.66 1.87
N ASP A 264 -9.72 10.90 2.22
CA ASP A 264 -11.11 11.25 1.93
C ASP A 264 -11.56 12.50 2.72
N GLU A 265 -11.24 12.58 4.02
CA GLU A 265 -11.59 13.73 4.86
C GLU A 265 -10.92 15.01 4.37
N LEU A 266 -9.63 14.94 4.00
CA LEU A 266 -8.89 16.06 3.41
C LEU A 266 -9.51 16.51 2.10
N THR A 267 -9.77 15.58 1.18
CA THR A 267 -10.24 15.90 -0.16
C THR A 267 -11.70 16.35 -0.17
N LEU A 268 -12.58 15.67 0.58
CA LEU A 268 -14.02 15.87 0.47
C LEU A 268 -14.58 16.89 1.47
N LYS A 269 -13.92 17.07 2.63
CA LYS A 269 -14.45 17.89 3.73
C LYS A 269 -13.56 19.08 4.10
N THR A 270 -12.23 18.93 4.00
CA THR A 270 -11.29 19.94 4.51
C THR A 270 -10.83 20.89 3.42
N ALA A 271 -10.53 20.38 2.22
CA ALA A 271 -10.06 21.18 1.10
C ALA A 271 -11.17 22.08 0.55
N ASP A 272 -10.84 23.34 0.27
CA ASP A 272 -11.71 24.25 -0.44
C ASP A 272 -11.75 23.93 -1.93
N SER A 273 -12.81 24.38 -2.63
CA SER A 273 -13.02 24.06 -4.05
C SER A 273 -11.88 24.51 -4.98
N ASN A 274 -11.13 25.52 -4.57
CA ASN A 274 -10.03 26.11 -5.34
C ASN A 274 -8.64 25.62 -4.90
N ASP A 275 -8.56 24.76 -3.88
CA ASP A 275 -7.30 24.16 -3.45
C ASP A 275 -6.80 23.17 -4.50
N ILE A 276 -5.50 22.95 -4.55
CA ILE A 276 -4.88 21.99 -5.46
C ILE A 276 -4.74 20.65 -4.73
N TRP A 277 -5.29 19.62 -5.36
CA TRP A 277 -5.14 18.23 -4.97
C TRP A 277 -4.03 17.58 -5.80
N LEU A 278 -3.17 16.79 -5.14
CA LEU A 278 -2.12 16.00 -5.79
C LEU A 278 -2.18 14.55 -5.29
N HIS A 279 -1.82 13.63 -6.20
CA HIS A 279 -1.65 12.21 -5.88
C HIS A 279 -0.68 11.55 -6.87
N THR A 280 0.01 10.52 -6.45
CA THR A 280 0.88 9.70 -7.33
C THR A 280 0.05 8.92 -8.33
N LYS A 281 0.38 9.04 -9.63
CA LYS A 281 -0.40 8.47 -10.74
C LYS A 281 -0.40 6.95 -10.72
N ASN A 282 -1.58 6.34 -10.54
CA ASN A 282 -1.78 4.88 -10.51
C ASN A 282 -0.89 4.15 -9.46
N ILE A 283 -0.45 4.85 -8.42
CA ILE A 283 0.38 4.30 -7.35
C ILE A 283 -0.28 4.66 -6.03
N PRO A 284 -0.48 3.69 -5.10
CA PRO A 284 -1.02 3.98 -3.77
C PRO A 284 -0.16 4.99 -3.01
N GLY A 285 -0.82 5.97 -2.38
CA GLY A 285 -0.14 7.03 -1.65
C GLY A 285 -1.09 7.99 -0.95
N SER A 286 -0.53 9.05 -0.38
CA SER A 286 -1.28 10.12 0.29
C SER A 286 -1.92 11.08 -0.71
N HIS A 287 -3.14 11.53 -0.40
CA HIS A 287 -3.68 12.74 -1.00
C HIS A 287 -2.98 13.94 -0.39
N VAL A 288 -2.48 14.82 -1.23
CA VAL A 288 -1.82 16.06 -0.81
C VAL A 288 -2.65 17.24 -1.25
N ILE A 289 -2.88 18.20 -0.34
CA ILE A 289 -3.68 19.40 -0.58
C ILE A 289 -2.82 20.62 -0.35
N ILE A 290 -2.74 21.52 -1.34
CA ILE A 290 -2.15 22.85 -1.20
C ILE A 290 -3.29 23.83 -0.91
N ARG A 291 -3.22 24.55 0.22
CA ARG A 291 -4.20 25.56 0.63
C ARG A 291 -3.96 26.88 -0.11
N CYS A 292 -4.55 27.00 -1.29
CA CYS A 292 -4.26 28.13 -2.20
C CYS A 292 -5.03 29.41 -1.88
N GLY A 293 -6.11 29.34 -1.08
CA GLY A 293 -6.96 30.50 -0.79
C GLY A 293 -7.55 31.17 -2.04
N GLY A 294 -7.73 30.39 -3.12
CA GLY A 294 -8.24 30.87 -4.41
C GLY A 294 -7.19 31.43 -5.38
N ASN A 295 -5.91 31.45 -4.98
CA ASN A 295 -4.81 31.88 -5.84
C ASN A 295 -4.15 30.69 -6.54
N THR A 296 -3.47 30.94 -7.66
CA THR A 296 -2.62 29.94 -8.30
C THR A 296 -1.32 29.80 -7.50
N PRO A 297 -0.97 28.62 -6.98
CA PRO A 297 0.27 28.46 -6.23
C PRO A 297 1.49 28.57 -7.14
N PRO A 298 2.64 29.07 -6.64
CA PRO A 298 3.89 29.06 -7.39
C PRO A 298 4.30 27.63 -7.81
N GLU A 299 4.97 27.51 -8.95
CA GLU A 299 5.47 26.21 -9.46
C GLU A 299 6.35 25.48 -8.43
N ARG A 300 7.13 26.22 -7.65
CA ARG A 300 7.95 25.68 -6.58
C ARG A 300 7.12 25.00 -5.50
N THR A 301 6.05 25.64 -5.03
CA THR A 301 5.11 25.05 -4.07
C THR A 301 4.46 23.77 -4.61
N VAL A 302 4.06 23.77 -5.90
CA VAL A 302 3.50 22.56 -6.56
C VAL A 302 4.55 21.44 -6.61
N PHE A 303 5.79 21.77 -6.93
CA PHE A 303 6.89 20.79 -6.92
C PHE A 303 7.16 20.23 -5.53
N GLU A 304 7.21 21.06 -4.49
CA GLU A 304 7.38 20.62 -3.09
C GLU A 304 6.23 19.70 -2.65
N ALA A 305 5.00 20.02 -3.01
CA ALA A 305 3.84 19.19 -2.74
C ALA A 305 3.89 17.84 -3.51
N ALA A 306 4.38 17.86 -4.75
CA ALA A 306 4.59 16.62 -5.53
C ALA A 306 5.68 15.73 -4.92
N VAL A 307 6.74 16.33 -4.37
CA VAL A 307 7.77 15.59 -3.62
C VAL A 307 7.16 14.95 -2.37
N ILE A 308 6.30 15.65 -1.63
CA ILE A 308 5.57 15.12 -0.47
C ILE A 308 4.70 13.93 -0.93
N ALA A 309 3.92 14.07 -2.01
CA ALA A 309 3.08 12.99 -2.53
C ALA A 309 3.91 11.76 -2.92
N ALA A 310 5.08 11.94 -3.55
CA ALA A 310 5.98 10.86 -3.90
C ALA A 310 6.58 10.17 -2.66
N THR A 311 6.98 10.95 -1.66
CA THR A 311 7.59 10.46 -0.40
C THR A 311 6.60 9.61 0.40
N TYR A 312 5.33 10.00 0.44
CA TYR A 312 4.27 9.26 1.14
C TYR A 312 3.48 8.35 0.20
N SER A 313 4.18 7.68 -0.73
CA SER A 313 3.62 6.71 -1.65
C SER A 313 4.39 5.39 -1.64
N LYS A 314 3.80 4.35 -2.24
CA LYS A 314 4.48 3.05 -2.48
C LYS A 314 5.77 3.20 -3.29
N ALA A 315 5.92 4.28 -4.06
CA ALA A 315 7.07 4.54 -4.93
C ALA A 315 8.14 5.45 -4.29
N LYS A 316 8.14 5.65 -2.97
CA LYS A 316 9.06 6.55 -2.25
C LYS A 316 10.55 6.34 -2.54
N ASP A 317 10.96 5.13 -2.88
CA ASP A 317 12.35 4.78 -3.18
C ASP A 317 12.68 4.85 -4.68
N SER A 318 11.73 5.31 -5.52
CA SER A 318 11.91 5.43 -6.96
C SER A 318 12.48 6.80 -7.34
N SER A 319 13.36 6.84 -8.33
CA SER A 319 14.00 8.09 -8.80
C SER A 319 13.07 9.01 -9.60
N LYS A 320 11.97 8.46 -10.16
CA LYS A 320 10.99 9.20 -10.95
C LYS A 320 9.59 8.70 -10.62
N VAL A 321 8.79 9.54 -9.98
CA VAL A 321 7.42 9.25 -9.59
C VAL A 321 6.48 10.21 -10.30
N PRO A 322 5.59 9.74 -11.18
CA PRO A 322 4.61 10.61 -11.80
C PRO A 322 3.55 11.01 -10.76
N VAL A 323 3.24 12.32 -10.70
CA VAL A 323 2.23 12.90 -9.81
C VAL A 323 1.20 13.64 -10.66
N ASP A 324 -0.05 13.27 -10.49
CA ASP A 324 -1.18 14.01 -11.07
C ASP A 324 -1.59 15.12 -10.09
N TYR A 325 -1.95 16.29 -10.62
CA TYR A 325 -2.48 17.39 -9.83
C TYR A 325 -3.64 18.08 -10.55
N THR A 326 -4.60 18.55 -9.79
CA THR A 326 -5.77 19.25 -10.31
C THR A 326 -6.38 20.13 -9.24
N VAL A 327 -7.23 21.07 -9.67
CA VAL A 327 -8.08 21.81 -8.73
C VAL A 327 -9.09 20.86 -8.09
N ARG A 328 -9.24 20.91 -6.76
CA ARG A 328 -10.12 19.99 -5.98
C ARG A 328 -11.56 19.92 -6.52
N LYS A 329 -12.07 21.00 -7.10
CA LYS A 329 -13.42 21.09 -7.66
C LYS A 329 -13.71 20.07 -8.76
N ASN A 330 -12.68 19.55 -9.39
CA ASN A 330 -12.76 18.56 -10.46
C ASN A 330 -12.51 17.17 -9.90
#